data_75eb365bcf02b14bee6e18d3d37fc1da
#
_entry.id   75eb365bcf02b14bee6e18d3d37fc1da
#
_cell.length_a   1.000
_cell.length_b   1.000
_cell.length_c   1.000
_cell.angle_alpha   90.00
_cell.angle_beta   90.00
_cell.angle_gamma   90.00
#
_symmetry.space_group_name_H-M   'P 1'
#
loop_
_entity.id
_entity.type
_entity.pdbx_description
1 polymer ?
#
loop_
_entity_poly.entity_id
_entity_poly.type
_entity_poly.pdbx_seq_one_letter_code
_entity_poly.pdbx_strand_id
1 'polypeptide(L)'
;MEDRGPRTVEYIEAMRSIWNDPEPSYSGKFISFSNVKANPRPQQKLGPPVVMGGHSKPAWRRSVTHSQGWYGFALNAEQTKQNIEGLAEAASRYSRPEELGNLEITVTPRMRPGVEMIEAFSELGVDRLVLLSGAKNVDESLAFIEHIHGSLLS
;
A
#
# COMPACT_ATOMS: atom_id res chain seq x y z
N MET A 1 13.47 -14.99 -12.05
CA MET A 1 12.65 -13.98 -11.33
C MET A 1 13.37 -13.35 -10.12
N GLU A 2 14.67 -13.53 -10.01
CA GLU A 2 15.47 -13.09 -8.84
C GLU A 2 15.54 -11.57 -8.68
N ASP A 3 15.52 -10.81 -9.77
CA ASP A 3 15.66 -9.34 -9.75
C ASP A 3 14.37 -8.55 -9.49
N ARG A 4 13.18 -9.18 -9.35
CA ARG A 4 11.92 -8.44 -9.21
C ARG A 4 11.90 -7.51 -8.00
N GLY A 5 12.37 -7.97 -6.86
CA GLY A 5 12.41 -7.17 -5.64
C GLY A 5 13.37 -5.98 -5.73
N PRO A 6 14.66 -6.19 -6.05
CA PRO A 6 15.60 -5.09 -6.25
C PRO A 6 15.16 -4.10 -7.34
N ARG A 7 14.62 -4.58 -8.46
CA ARG A 7 14.09 -3.73 -9.53
C ARG A 7 12.93 -2.85 -9.06
N THR A 8 12.01 -3.41 -8.25
CA THR A 8 10.89 -2.64 -7.69
C THR A 8 11.39 -1.49 -6.81
N VAL A 9 12.38 -1.75 -5.96
CA VAL A 9 12.96 -0.70 -5.10
C VAL A 9 13.60 0.38 -5.95
N GLU A 10 14.45 0.02 -6.89
CA GLU A 10 15.14 0.95 -7.79
C GLU A 10 14.16 1.82 -8.59
N TYR A 11 13.04 1.23 -9.07
CA TYR A 11 12.02 2.00 -9.78
C TYR A 11 11.29 2.99 -8.86
N ILE A 12 11.06 2.66 -7.59
CA ILE A 12 10.46 3.59 -6.62
C ILE A 12 11.41 4.75 -6.35
N GLU A 13 12.69 4.49 -6.16
CA GLU A 13 13.72 5.53 -5.98
C GLU A 13 13.82 6.44 -7.20
N ALA A 14 13.84 5.87 -8.39
CA ALA A 14 13.84 6.61 -9.65
C ALA A 14 12.58 7.49 -9.81
N MET A 15 11.39 6.95 -9.47
CA MET A 15 10.15 7.75 -9.47
C MET A 15 10.21 8.90 -8.47
N ARG A 16 10.75 8.67 -7.28
CA ARG A 16 10.93 9.72 -6.26
C ARG A 16 11.85 10.84 -6.74
N SER A 17 12.94 10.52 -7.42
CA SER A 17 13.79 11.53 -8.06
C SER A 17 12.97 12.36 -9.07
N ILE A 18 12.21 11.72 -9.95
CA ILE A 18 11.35 12.41 -10.92
C ILE A 18 10.32 13.33 -10.24
N TRP A 19 9.74 12.91 -9.12
CA TRP A 19 8.70 13.68 -8.42
C TRP A 19 9.24 14.86 -7.62
N ASN A 20 10.43 14.73 -7.04
CA ASN A 20 10.91 15.68 -6.04
C ASN A 20 12.07 16.57 -6.53
N ASP A 21 12.91 16.07 -7.42
CA ASP A 21 14.11 16.80 -7.83
C ASP A 21 13.80 17.84 -8.93
N PRO A 22 14.38 19.03 -8.84
CA PRO A 22 14.29 20.05 -9.91
C PRO A 22 14.86 19.57 -11.23
N GLU A 23 15.95 18.84 -11.17
CA GLU A 23 16.67 18.24 -12.31
C GLU A 23 16.82 16.74 -12.08
N PRO A 24 15.73 15.95 -12.31
CA PRO A 24 15.73 14.53 -12.00
C PRO A 24 16.81 13.77 -12.75
N SER A 25 17.59 13.00 -12.01
CA SER A 25 18.56 12.07 -12.56
C SER A 25 18.63 10.82 -11.68
N TYR A 26 18.88 9.69 -12.30
CA TYR A 26 19.03 8.43 -11.60
C TYR A 26 20.00 7.52 -12.35
N SER A 27 20.82 6.79 -11.64
CA SER A 27 21.75 5.81 -12.22
C SER A 27 21.75 4.55 -11.38
N GLY A 28 21.04 3.54 -11.83
CA GLY A 28 20.89 2.24 -11.19
C GLY A 28 21.28 1.08 -12.10
N LYS A 29 21.08 -0.14 -11.59
CA LYS A 29 21.33 -1.38 -12.34
C LYS A 29 20.29 -1.59 -13.45
N PHE A 30 19.03 -1.22 -13.20
CA PHE A 30 17.90 -1.55 -14.07
C PHE A 30 17.37 -0.35 -14.84
N ILE A 31 17.60 0.86 -14.35
CA ILE A 31 17.17 2.10 -14.99
C ILE A 31 18.20 3.21 -14.76
N SER A 32 18.44 4.00 -15.80
CA SER A 32 19.25 5.21 -15.71
C SER A 32 18.64 6.30 -16.60
N PHE A 33 18.62 7.52 -16.11
CA PHE A 33 18.18 8.69 -16.87
C PHE A 33 18.85 9.96 -16.35
N SER A 34 18.91 10.97 -17.22
CA SER A 34 19.31 12.35 -16.90
C SER A 34 18.58 13.30 -17.82
N ASN A 35 18.57 14.59 -17.49
CA ASN A 35 17.96 15.64 -18.32
C ASN A 35 16.46 15.41 -18.63
N VAL A 36 15.73 14.77 -17.71
CA VAL A 36 14.28 14.61 -17.81
C VAL A 36 13.57 15.71 -17.05
N LYS A 37 12.32 16.00 -17.46
CA LYS A 37 11.44 16.95 -16.76
C LYS A 37 10.08 16.28 -16.56
N ALA A 38 9.53 16.36 -15.35
CA ALA A 38 8.18 15.93 -15.04
C ALA A 38 7.33 17.13 -14.64
N ASN A 39 6.33 17.47 -15.46
CA ASN A 39 5.41 18.57 -15.20
C ASN A 39 3.97 18.14 -15.51
N PRO A 40 2.99 18.44 -14.66
CA PRO A 40 3.17 19.05 -13.33
C PRO A 40 3.83 18.06 -12.33
N ARG A 41 4.50 18.59 -11.32
CA ARG A 41 5.00 17.79 -10.21
C ARG A 41 3.90 17.47 -9.21
N PRO A 42 4.00 16.37 -8.47
CA PRO A 42 3.12 16.12 -7.33
C PRO A 42 3.21 17.26 -6.31
N GLN A 43 2.07 17.63 -5.72
CA GLN A 43 2.04 18.62 -4.64
C GLN A 43 2.42 18.00 -3.30
N GLN A 44 2.21 16.68 -3.15
CA GLN A 44 2.57 15.98 -1.91
C GLN A 44 4.10 15.89 -1.79
N LYS A 45 4.59 16.12 -0.57
CA LYS A 45 5.99 15.85 -0.23
C LYS A 45 6.29 14.35 -0.45
N LEU A 46 7.40 14.03 -1.09
CA LEU A 46 7.81 12.68 -1.53
C LEU A 46 7.01 12.10 -2.71
N GLY A 47 6.11 12.89 -3.32
CA GLY A 47 5.21 12.42 -4.37
C GLY A 47 4.00 11.64 -3.86
N PRO A 48 3.24 10.97 -4.73
CA PRO A 48 2.13 10.13 -4.34
C PRO A 48 2.55 9.04 -3.36
N PRO A 49 1.72 8.71 -2.34
CA PRO A 49 2.03 7.61 -1.42
C PRO A 49 2.20 6.29 -2.18
N VAL A 50 3.31 5.61 -1.91
CA VAL A 50 3.58 4.28 -2.45
C VAL A 50 3.05 3.24 -1.48
N VAL A 51 2.19 2.35 -1.96
CA VAL A 51 1.67 1.21 -1.19
C VAL A 51 2.18 -0.08 -1.83
N MET A 52 2.78 -0.96 -1.04
CA MET A 52 3.35 -2.21 -1.52
C MET A 52 2.57 -3.41 -0.98
N GLY A 53 2.44 -4.44 -1.79
CA GLY A 53 1.81 -5.70 -1.40
C GLY A 53 2.81 -6.85 -1.28
N GLY A 54 2.28 -8.01 -0.87
CA GLY A 54 2.98 -9.28 -0.80
C GLY A 54 3.08 -9.84 0.63
N HIS A 55 3.13 -11.17 0.72
CA HIS A 55 2.98 -11.94 1.95
C HIS A 55 4.25 -12.74 2.27
N SER A 56 5.42 -12.14 2.05
CA SER A 56 6.71 -12.79 2.28
C SER A 56 7.69 -11.87 3.00
N LYS A 57 8.65 -12.44 3.71
CA LYS A 57 9.68 -11.66 4.44
C LYS A 57 10.36 -10.59 3.57
N PRO A 58 10.76 -10.84 2.31
CA PRO A 58 11.29 -9.78 1.44
C PRO A 58 10.26 -8.71 1.07
N ALA A 59 8.97 -9.06 0.96
CA ALA A 59 7.91 -8.08 0.67
C ALA A 59 7.65 -7.18 1.88
N TRP A 60 7.51 -7.75 3.08
CA TRP A 60 7.34 -7.00 4.31
C TRP A 60 8.52 -6.05 4.57
N ARG A 61 9.77 -6.52 4.37
CA ARG A 61 10.94 -5.66 4.45
C ARG A 61 10.80 -4.44 3.53
N ARG A 62 10.49 -4.66 2.25
CA ARG A 62 10.33 -3.54 1.29
C ARG A 62 9.21 -2.59 1.68
N SER A 63 8.08 -3.11 2.16
CA SER A 63 6.98 -2.26 2.63
C SER A 63 7.42 -1.37 3.80
N VAL A 64 8.14 -1.92 4.77
CA VAL A 64 8.66 -1.17 5.91
C VAL A 64 9.67 -0.10 5.47
N THR A 65 10.58 -0.44 4.55
CA THR A 65 11.73 0.42 4.24
C THR A 65 11.50 1.38 3.07
N HIS A 66 10.50 1.15 2.19
CA HIS A 66 10.37 1.91 0.94
C HIS A 66 8.95 2.39 0.63
N SER A 67 7.94 2.12 1.47
CA SER A 67 6.57 2.53 1.17
C SER A 67 5.86 3.19 2.35
N GLN A 68 4.83 3.98 2.05
CA GLN A 68 3.96 4.57 3.05
C GLN A 68 2.93 3.59 3.60
N GLY A 69 2.61 2.54 2.83
CA GLY A 69 1.63 1.55 3.26
C GLY A 69 1.88 0.14 2.75
N TRP A 70 1.23 -0.82 3.39
CA TRP A 70 1.16 -2.20 2.94
C TRP A 70 -0.30 -2.56 2.59
N TYR A 71 -0.48 -3.35 1.53
CA TYR A 71 -1.77 -3.79 1.06
C TYR A 71 -1.89 -5.32 1.01
N GLY A 72 -2.87 -5.84 1.73
CA GLY A 72 -3.26 -7.25 1.72
C GLY A 72 -4.53 -7.48 0.93
N PHE A 73 -4.46 -8.30 -0.13
CA PHE A 73 -5.61 -8.62 -0.97
C PHE A 73 -6.26 -9.94 -0.58
N ALA A 74 -7.58 -9.94 -0.42
CA ALA A 74 -8.43 -11.10 -0.17
C ALA A 74 -7.99 -11.93 1.05
N LEU A 75 -7.72 -11.26 2.18
CA LEU A 75 -7.28 -11.88 3.43
C LEU A 75 -8.45 -12.07 4.41
N ASN A 76 -8.43 -13.18 5.16
CA ASN A 76 -9.22 -13.30 6.38
C ASN A 76 -8.49 -12.70 7.59
N ALA A 77 -9.13 -12.61 8.75
CA ALA A 77 -8.56 -12.01 9.96
C ALA A 77 -7.26 -12.71 10.40
N GLU A 78 -7.20 -14.02 10.37
CA GLU A 78 -6.01 -14.79 10.77
C GLU A 78 -4.82 -14.53 9.82
N GLN A 79 -5.06 -14.53 8.50
CA GLN A 79 -4.03 -14.20 7.51
C GLN A 79 -3.56 -12.76 7.64
N THR A 80 -4.47 -11.83 7.96
CA THR A 80 -4.13 -10.43 8.19
C THR A 80 -3.22 -10.29 9.41
N LYS A 81 -3.58 -10.94 10.53
CA LYS A 81 -2.77 -10.99 11.74
C LYS A 81 -1.35 -11.48 11.46
N GLN A 82 -1.20 -12.60 10.75
CA GLN A 82 0.11 -13.15 10.38
C GLN A 82 0.96 -12.17 9.55
N ASN A 83 0.32 -11.43 8.64
CA ASN A 83 1.04 -10.42 7.84
C ASN A 83 1.44 -9.21 8.68
N ILE A 84 0.60 -8.74 9.61
CA ILE A 84 0.91 -7.65 10.53
C ILE A 84 2.07 -8.05 11.45
N GLU A 85 2.06 -9.26 11.99
CA GLU A 85 3.18 -9.79 12.77
C GLU A 85 4.49 -9.84 11.96
N GLY A 86 4.40 -10.27 10.69
CA GLY A 86 5.54 -10.26 9.77
C GLY A 86 6.07 -8.86 9.44
N LEU A 87 5.19 -7.88 9.31
CA LEU A 87 5.57 -6.47 9.14
C LEU A 87 6.22 -5.90 10.40
N ALA A 88 5.69 -6.23 11.60
CA ALA A 88 6.27 -5.84 12.87
C ALA A 88 7.66 -6.48 13.08
N GLU A 89 7.84 -7.76 12.75
CA GLU A 89 9.14 -8.42 12.73
C GLU A 89 10.11 -7.73 11.77
N ALA A 90 9.66 -7.35 10.59
CA ALA A 90 10.48 -6.61 9.63
C ALA A 90 10.87 -5.22 10.18
N ALA A 91 9.94 -4.50 10.80
CA ALA A 91 10.19 -3.18 11.39
C ALA A 91 11.19 -3.24 12.56
N SER A 92 11.22 -4.32 13.32
CA SER A 92 12.22 -4.52 14.38
C SER A 92 13.63 -4.78 13.86
N ARG A 93 13.77 -5.28 12.62
CA ARG A 93 15.06 -5.64 12.01
C ARG A 93 15.62 -4.60 11.06
N TYR A 94 14.75 -3.80 10.47
CA TYR A 94 15.09 -2.84 9.41
C TYR A 94 14.59 -1.45 9.80
N SER A 95 15.46 -0.46 9.78
CA SER A 95 15.09 0.92 10.06
C SER A 95 14.09 1.43 9.02
N ARG A 96 12.96 1.96 9.50
CA ARG A 96 12.01 2.67 8.68
C ARG A 96 12.42 4.15 8.58
N PRO A 97 12.55 4.70 7.37
CA PRO A 97 12.82 6.13 7.20
C PRO A 97 11.70 6.99 7.83
N GLU A 98 12.08 8.01 8.60
CA GLU A 98 11.13 8.89 9.30
C GLU A 98 10.17 9.62 8.35
N GLU A 99 10.67 9.99 7.18
CA GLU A 99 9.90 10.68 6.14
C GLU A 99 8.74 9.85 5.57
N LEU A 100 8.75 8.53 5.76
CA LEU A 100 7.65 7.65 5.34
C LEU A 100 6.49 7.62 6.34
N GLY A 101 6.67 8.19 7.55
CA GLY A 101 5.67 8.19 8.61
C GLY A 101 5.31 6.80 9.10
N ASN A 102 4.15 6.62 9.70
CA ASN A 102 3.63 5.31 10.08
C ASN A 102 3.30 4.47 8.84
N LEU A 103 3.47 3.15 8.94
CA LEU A 103 3.09 2.24 7.85
C LEU A 103 1.57 2.03 7.88
N GLU A 104 0.86 2.55 6.90
CA GLU A 104 -0.58 2.34 6.76
C GLU A 104 -0.88 0.89 6.35
N ILE A 105 -1.76 0.24 7.07
CA ILE A 105 -2.21 -1.13 6.79
C ILE A 105 -3.56 -1.10 6.08
N THR A 106 -3.56 -1.42 4.79
CA THR A 106 -4.77 -1.51 3.97
C THR A 106 -5.06 -2.96 3.64
N VAL A 107 -6.32 -3.40 3.79
CA VAL A 107 -6.74 -4.77 3.48
C VAL A 107 -8.02 -4.81 2.67
N THR A 108 -8.08 -5.69 1.66
CA THR A 108 -9.34 -6.17 1.10
C THR A 108 -9.73 -7.44 1.84
N PRO A 109 -10.79 -7.42 2.67
CA PRO A 109 -11.21 -8.60 3.42
C PRO A 109 -11.76 -9.70 2.50
N ARG A 110 -11.50 -10.96 2.87
CA ARG A 110 -12.16 -12.13 2.28
C ARG A 110 -13.41 -12.50 3.07
N MET A 111 -14.20 -11.48 3.43
CA MET A 111 -15.44 -11.60 4.19
C MET A 111 -16.50 -10.70 3.56
N ARG A 112 -17.77 -11.00 3.85
CA ARG A 112 -18.85 -10.09 3.48
C ARG A 112 -18.76 -8.83 4.34
N PRO A 113 -19.03 -7.64 3.76
CA PRO A 113 -19.10 -6.41 4.54
C PRO A 113 -20.16 -6.53 5.66
N GLY A 114 -19.77 -6.11 6.86
CA GLY A 114 -20.63 -6.14 8.06
C GLY A 114 -19.87 -5.56 9.26
N VAL A 115 -20.59 -5.24 10.34
CA VAL A 115 -20.02 -4.68 11.57
C VAL A 115 -18.96 -5.60 12.15
N GLU A 116 -19.24 -6.91 12.27
CA GLU A 116 -18.31 -7.90 12.77
C GLU A 116 -16.98 -7.93 11.98
N MET A 117 -17.05 -7.73 10.64
CA MET A 117 -15.86 -7.63 9.83
C MET A 117 -15.05 -6.37 10.18
N ILE A 118 -15.70 -5.21 10.31
CA ILE A 118 -15.03 -3.94 10.66
C ILE A 118 -14.35 -4.09 12.02
N GLU A 119 -15.05 -4.59 13.03
CA GLU A 119 -14.53 -4.81 14.37
C GLU A 119 -13.29 -5.73 14.34
N ALA A 120 -13.40 -6.89 13.70
CA ALA A 120 -12.32 -7.86 13.62
C ALA A 120 -11.03 -7.29 12.97
N PHE A 121 -11.17 -6.49 11.91
CA PHE A 121 -9.99 -5.90 11.26
C PHE A 121 -9.49 -4.65 12.00
N SER A 122 -10.36 -3.88 12.65
CA SER A 122 -9.99 -2.75 13.49
C SER A 122 -9.16 -3.20 14.71
N GLU A 123 -9.58 -4.29 15.38
CA GLU A 123 -8.83 -4.87 16.51
C GLU A 123 -7.41 -5.33 16.10
N LEU A 124 -7.22 -5.71 14.85
CA LEU A 124 -5.91 -6.05 14.29
C LEU A 124 -5.04 -4.84 13.96
N GLY A 125 -5.58 -3.62 14.04
CA GLY A 125 -4.86 -2.39 13.68
C GLY A 125 -4.82 -2.13 12.17
N VAL A 126 -5.84 -2.58 11.44
CA VAL A 126 -6.01 -2.23 10.01
C VAL A 126 -6.53 -0.79 9.90
N ASP A 127 -5.81 0.07 9.18
CA ASP A 127 -6.16 1.48 9.01
C ASP A 127 -7.23 1.71 7.94
N ARG A 128 -7.26 0.85 6.92
CA ARG A 128 -8.17 1.00 5.78
C ARG A 128 -8.69 -0.34 5.26
N LEU A 129 -9.98 -0.40 5.01
CA LEU A 129 -10.62 -1.53 4.33
C LEU A 129 -11.03 -1.13 2.90
N VAL A 130 -10.69 -1.98 1.93
CA VAL A 130 -11.12 -1.85 0.55
C VAL A 130 -12.17 -2.91 0.27
N LEU A 131 -13.41 -2.48 0.12
CA LEU A 131 -14.54 -3.38 -0.13
C LEU A 131 -14.73 -3.59 -1.63
N LEU A 132 -14.90 -4.83 -2.05
CA LEU A 132 -15.19 -5.16 -3.43
C LEU A 132 -16.70 -5.29 -3.62
N SER A 133 -17.27 -4.50 -4.51
CA SER A 133 -18.62 -4.72 -4.99
C SER A 133 -18.58 -5.78 -6.09
N GLY A 134 -19.47 -6.73 -6.11
CA GLY A 134 -19.66 -7.62 -7.26
C GLY A 134 -20.48 -6.99 -8.39
N ALA A 135 -20.72 -5.69 -8.34
CA ALA A 135 -21.60 -4.95 -9.23
C ALA A 135 -21.15 -5.00 -10.70
N LYS A 136 -22.11 -5.20 -11.60
CA LYS A 136 -21.86 -5.32 -13.05
C LYS A 136 -22.31 -4.07 -13.81
N ASN A 137 -22.99 -3.15 -13.16
CA ASN A 137 -23.51 -1.91 -13.74
C ASN A 137 -23.57 -0.79 -12.68
N VAL A 138 -23.94 0.41 -13.10
CA VAL A 138 -23.99 1.61 -12.24
C VAL A 138 -25.02 1.46 -11.13
N ASP A 139 -26.22 0.95 -11.45
CA ASP A 139 -27.31 0.84 -10.47
C ASP A 139 -26.95 -0.13 -9.34
N GLU A 140 -26.36 -1.28 -9.67
CA GLU A 140 -25.82 -2.22 -8.68
C GLU A 140 -24.68 -1.62 -7.85
N SER A 141 -23.84 -0.79 -8.46
CA SER A 141 -22.75 -0.09 -7.75
C SER A 141 -23.31 0.94 -6.76
N LEU A 142 -24.30 1.72 -7.16
CA LEU A 142 -24.96 2.68 -6.29
C LEU A 142 -25.69 1.97 -5.13
N ALA A 143 -26.45 0.92 -5.41
CA ALA A 143 -27.10 0.12 -4.38
C ALA A 143 -26.12 -0.49 -3.38
N PHE A 144 -24.95 -0.94 -3.85
CA PHE A 144 -23.88 -1.42 -2.96
C PHE A 144 -23.36 -0.30 -2.05
N ILE A 145 -23.10 0.90 -2.60
CA ILE A 145 -22.60 2.05 -1.81
C ILE A 145 -23.64 2.47 -0.77
N GLU A 146 -24.91 2.58 -1.16
CA GLU A 146 -26.02 2.92 -0.24
C GLU A 146 -26.14 1.89 0.88
N HIS A 147 -26.07 0.60 0.56
CA HIS A 147 -26.11 -0.47 1.54
C HIS A 147 -24.95 -0.36 2.54
N ILE A 148 -23.71 -0.16 2.05
CA ILE A 148 -22.54 0.00 2.91
C ILE A 148 -22.67 1.25 3.80
N HIS A 149 -23.10 2.37 3.23
CA HIS A 149 -23.31 3.60 3.99
C HIS A 149 -24.35 3.41 5.11
N GLY A 150 -25.51 2.86 4.79
CA GLY A 150 -26.61 2.67 5.75
C GLY A 150 -26.34 1.60 6.82
N SER A 151 -25.50 0.60 6.52
CA SER A 151 -25.25 -0.52 7.45
C SER A 151 -23.97 -0.42 8.25
N LEU A 152 -22.97 0.36 7.80
CA LEU A 152 -21.65 0.38 8.41
C LEU A 152 -21.14 1.77 8.82
N LEU A 153 -21.75 2.85 8.31
CA LEU A 153 -21.28 4.23 8.54
C LEU A 153 -22.32 5.14 9.18
N SER A 154 -23.52 4.59 9.53
CA SER A 154 -24.63 5.32 10.17
C SER A 154 -24.57 5.25 11.69
#